data_6f3d0933428bd96adfe8ec7db0fde574
#
_entry.id   6f3d0933428bd96adfe8ec7db0fde574
#
_cell.length_a   1.000
_cell.length_b   1.000
_cell.length_c   1.000
_cell.angle_alpha   90.00
_cell.angle_beta   90.00
_cell.angle_gamma   90.00
#
_symmetry.space_group_name_H-M   'P 1'
#
loop_
_entity.id
_entity.type
_entity.pdbx_description
1 polymer ?
#
loop_
_entity_poly.entity_id
_entity_poly.type
_entity_poly.pdbx_seq_one_letter_code
_entity_poly.pdbx_strand_id
1 'polypeptide(L)'
;MRRISLSLIFFFCFVSAFAQDTIPPAAKKLIKYYGDYVSGFSNNHLLFKDGTRMVWDDGIKNKSFKDLLEKPNLKDMFGQVYPTGNLKSPPAKNFDPGRVRNETFFMKVYGSTEKQVSQRLTEITWCPKLVGQKIRITTVNGIDKKLVQISKELDEHPELKKYLTNIGGTFAWRNIAGTDRHSMHSFGMTIDINTAYSDYWQWACKCTNEDAVFTYKNRIPQNIVDRFEKYGFIWGGKWYHFDTMHFEYRPELIN
;
A
#
# COMPACT_ATOMS: atom_id res chain seq x y z
N MET A 1 71.66 7.19 45.19
CA MET A 1 70.93 7.78 44.05
C MET A 1 69.88 6.79 43.55
N ARG A 2 68.60 6.99 43.91
CA ARG A 2 67.52 6.15 43.47
C ARG A 2 66.90 6.78 42.18
N ARG A 3 66.93 6.05 41.06
CA ARG A 3 66.27 6.48 39.82
C ARG A 3 64.79 6.11 39.89
N ILE A 4 63.90 7.12 39.82
CA ILE A 4 62.46 6.94 39.71
C ILE A 4 62.17 6.83 38.21
N SER A 5 61.67 5.65 37.79
CA SER A 5 61.21 5.41 36.41
C SER A 5 59.73 5.80 36.30
N LEU A 6 59.45 6.82 35.52
CA LEU A 6 58.06 7.31 35.27
C LEU A 6 57.53 6.54 34.11
N SER A 7 56.59 5.57 34.34
CA SER A 7 55.90 4.84 33.32
C SER A 7 54.69 5.68 32.86
N LEU A 8 54.74 6.14 31.62
CA LEU A 8 53.64 6.85 30.94
C LEU A 8 52.60 5.81 30.46
N ILE A 9 51.44 5.77 31.10
CA ILE A 9 50.32 4.92 30.64
C ILE A 9 49.55 5.70 29.59
N PHE A 10 49.63 5.27 28.31
CA PHE A 10 48.80 5.78 27.21
C PHE A 10 47.41 5.15 27.29
N PHE A 11 46.42 5.96 27.64
CA PHE A 11 45.01 5.57 27.55
C PHE A 11 44.54 5.73 26.11
N PHE A 12 44.42 4.63 25.38
CA PHE A 12 43.80 4.62 24.05
C PHE A 12 42.27 4.69 24.22
N CYS A 13 41.67 5.86 24.05
CA CYS A 13 40.25 5.99 23.89
C CYS A 13 39.83 5.43 22.50
N PHE A 14 39.28 4.23 22.49
CA PHE A 14 38.57 3.71 21.32
C PHE A 14 37.28 4.50 21.15
N VAL A 15 37.30 5.50 20.28
CA VAL A 15 36.07 6.12 19.78
C VAL A 15 35.45 5.14 18.78
N SER A 16 34.47 4.35 19.22
CA SER A 16 33.65 3.55 18.33
C SER A 16 32.82 4.51 17.48
N ALA A 17 33.24 4.75 16.24
CA ALA A 17 32.40 5.41 15.25
C ALA A 17 31.21 4.49 14.97
N PHE A 18 30.07 4.78 15.59
CA PHE A 18 28.81 4.17 15.17
C PHE A 18 28.53 4.65 13.75
N ALA A 19 28.70 3.76 12.78
CA ALA A 19 28.23 4.00 11.43
C ALA A 19 26.73 4.31 11.51
N GLN A 20 26.35 5.53 11.18
CA GLN A 20 24.95 5.93 11.16
C GLN A 20 24.28 5.13 10.03
N ASP A 21 23.36 4.23 10.39
CA ASP A 21 22.60 3.43 9.44
C ASP A 21 21.95 4.35 8.40
N THR A 22 22.32 4.21 7.14
CA THR A 22 21.65 4.93 6.07
C THR A 22 20.23 4.41 5.92
N ILE A 23 19.24 5.29 6.16
CA ILE A 23 17.82 4.93 6.02
C ILE A 23 17.52 4.63 4.56
N PRO A 24 17.06 3.41 4.21
CA PRO A 24 16.68 3.07 2.84
C PRO A 24 15.65 4.06 2.25
N PRO A 25 15.73 4.43 0.97
CA PRO A 25 14.77 5.36 0.33
C PRO A 25 13.31 4.94 0.52
N ALA A 26 13.02 3.65 0.43
CA ALA A 26 11.67 3.11 0.64
C ALA A 26 11.22 3.23 2.12
N ALA A 27 12.13 3.03 3.09
CA ALA A 27 11.81 3.26 4.51
C ALA A 27 11.53 4.74 4.79
N LYS A 28 12.25 5.67 4.13
CA LYS A 28 11.94 7.12 4.21
C LYS A 28 10.53 7.44 3.73
N LYS A 29 10.03 6.75 2.70
CA LYS A 29 8.64 6.91 2.23
C LYS A 29 7.63 6.44 3.30
N LEU A 30 7.87 5.30 3.98
CA LEU A 30 7.01 4.87 5.08
C LEU A 30 7.02 5.87 6.25
N ILE A 31 8.17 6.39 6.63
CA ILE A 31 8.28 7.43 7.67
C ILE A 31 7.50 8.69 7.27
N LYS A 32 7.62 9.11 6.00
CA LYS A 32 6.95 10.30 5.47
C LYS A 32 5.42 10.15 5.48
N TYR A 33 4.91 9.06 4.94
CA TYR A 33 3.47 8.91 4.67
C TYR A 33 2.68 8.29 5.84
N TYR A 34 3.37 7.62 6.76
CA TYR A 34 2.78 7.00 7.95
C TYR A 34 3.36 7.57 9.24
N GLY A 35 3.80 8.84 9.20
CA GLY A 35 4.47 9.53 10.31
C GLY A 35 3.64 9.69 11.59
N ASP A 36 2.33 9.47 11.55
CA ASP A 36 1.51 9.39 12.76
C ASP A 36 1.76 8.10 13.56
N TYR A 37 2.27 7.06 12.90
CA TYR A 37 2.53 5.73 13.46
C TYR A 37 4.02 5.39 13.49
N VAL A 38 4.75 5.72 12.42
CA VAL A 38 6.16 5.41 12.23
C VAL A 38 7.02 6.55 12.76
N SER A 39 8.00 6.24 13.62
CA SER A 39 8.92 7.22 14.23
C SER A 39 10.29 7.27 13.57
N GLY A 40 10.73 6.20 12.86
CA GLY A 40 12.07 6.16 12.28
C GLY A 40 12.50 4.80 11.76
N PHE A 41 13.81 4.68 11.58
CA PHE A 41 14.45 3.44 11.11
C PHE A 41 15.83 3.30 11.78
N SER A 42 16.15 2.12 12.28
CA SER A 42 17.48 1.79 12.83
C SER A 42 17.68 0.28 12.86
N ASN A 43 18.93 -0.17 12.68
CA ASN A 43 19.34 -1.57 12.79
C ASN A 43 18.41 -2.52 12.02
N ASN A 44 18.18 -2.25 10.73
CA ASN A 44 17.30 -3.03 9.88
C ASN A 44 15.84 -3.15 10.38
N HIS A 45 15.36 -2.17 11.16
CA HIS A 45 13.98 -2.15 11.65
C HIS A 45 13.31 -0.81 11.37
N LEU A 46 12.04 -0.87 10.97
CA LEU A 46 11.13 0.26 11.02
C LEU A 46 10.66 0.43 12.48
N LEU A 47 10.75 1.64 13.00
CA LEU A 47 10.41 1.98 14.39
C LEU A 47 9.04 2.64 14.44
N PHE A 48 8.22 2.26 15.42
CA PHE A 48 6.89 2.83 15.62
C PHE A 48 6.86 3.73 16.86
N LYS A 49 5.94 4.69 16.87
CA LYS A 49 5.77 5.65 17.99
C LYS A 49 5.35 5.00 19.32
N ASP A 50 4.78 3.81 19.28
CA ASP A 50 4.42 3.05 20.47
C ASP A 50 5.58 2.20 21.04
N GLY A 51 6.80 2.42 20.54
CA GLY A 51 8.02 1.73 20.97
C GLY A 51 8.26 0.35 20.33
N THR A 52 7.31 -0.15 19.55
CA THR A 52 7.49 -1.42 18.81
C THR A 52 8.36 -1.23 17.57
N ARG A 53 8.89 -2.31 17.04
CA ARG A 53 9.72 -2.32 15.83
C ARG A 53 9.37 -3.49 14.93
N MET A 54 9.56 -3.32 13.62
CA MET A 54 9.30 -4.34 12.61
C MET A 54 10.51 -4.52 11.71
N VAL A 55 10.90 -5.78 11.47
CA VAL A 55 12.04 -6.11 10.60
C VAL A 55 11.80 -5.56 9.21
N TRP A 56 12.79 -4.85 8.66
CA TRP A 56 12.75 -4.29 7.32
C TRP A 56 13.03 -5.35 6.25
N ASP A 57 14.14 -6.07 6.39
CA ASP A 57 14.61 -7.09 5.45
C ASP A 57 14.98 -8.36 6.25
N ASP A 58 14.33 -9.48 5.96
CA ASP A 58 14.58 -10.78 6.59
C ASP A 58 15.83 -11.50 6.03
N GLY A 59 16.48 -10.91 5.01
CA GLY A 59 17.66 -11.47 4.36
C GLY A 59 17.39 -12.63 3.41
N ILE A 60 16.13 -13.07 3.28
CA ILE A 60 15.75 -14.17 2.38
C ILE A 60 15.78 -13.65 0.94
N LYS A 61 16.69 -14.24 0.14
CA LYS A 61 16.83 -13.92 -1.28
C LYS A 61 15.97 -14.87 -2.13
N ASN A 62 15.58 -14.40 -3.32
CA ASN A 62 14.90 -15.21 -4.33
C ASN A 62 13.57 -15.82 -3.84
N LYS A 63 12.79 -15.08 -3.06
CA LYS A 63 11.42 -15.48 -2.73
C LYS A 63 10.63 -15.73 -4.00
N SER A 64 9.88 -16.83 -4.07
CA SER A 64 8.93 -17.08 -5.14
C SER A 64 7.83 -16.00 -5.13
N PHE A 65 7.09 -15.83 -6.23
CA PHE A 65 5.98 -14.89 -6.28
C PHE A 65 4.93 -15.22 -5.18
N LYS A 66 4.68 -16.50 -4.95
CA LYS A 66 3.81 -16.97 -3.86
C LYS A 66 4.35 -16.54 -2.49
N ASP A 67 5.65 -16.74 -2.21
CA ASP A 67 6.24 -16.35 -0.93
C ASP A 67 6.19 -14.84 -0.72
N LEU A 68 6.39 -14.05 -1.79
CA LEU A 68 6.24 -12.59 -1.74
C LEU A 68 4.81 -12.16 -1.37
N LEU A 69 3.79 -12.90 -1.81
CA LEU A 69 2.41 -12.61 -1.46
C LEU A 69 2.06 -13.05 -0.04
N GLU A 70 2.55 -14.22 0.40
CA GLU A 70 2.15 -14.84 1.67
C GLU A 70 3.00 -14.38 2.87
N LYS A 71 4.30 -14.15 2.68
CA LYS A 71 5.28 -13.87 3.76
C LYS A 71 6.24 -12.73 3.40
N PRO A 72 5.73 -11.57 2.96
CA PRO A 72 6.59 -10.45 2.61
C PRO A 72 7.17 -9.79 3.87
N ASN A 73 8.45 -9.40 3.81
CA ASN A 73 8.97 -8.40 4.72
C ASN A 73 8.59 -6.97 4.26
N LEU A 74 8.98 -5.93 5.00
CA LEU A 74 8.65 -4.55 4.63
C LEU A 74 9.31 -4.11 3.32
N LYS A 75 10.55 -4.53 3.07
CA LYS A 75 11.30 -4.21 1.86
C LYS A 75 10.65 -4.83 0.61
N ASP A 76 10.09 -6.02 0.73
CA ASP A 76 9.44 -6.73 -0.37
C ASP A 76 8.26 -5.93 -0.96
N MET A 77 7.57 -5.11 -0.16
CA MET A 77 6.49 -4.24 -0.64
C MET A 77 6.93 -3.26 -1.74
N PHE A 78 8.24 -2.98 -1.82
CA PHE A 78 8.85 -2.05 -2.77
C PHE A 78 9.63 -2.75 -3.90
N GLY A 79 9.51 -4.07 -4.01
CA GLY A 79 10.23 -4.87 -5.01
C GLY A 79 9.86 -4.55 -6.46
N GLN A 80 8.67 -3.95 -6.67
CA GLN A 80 8.18 -3.52 -7.97
C GLN A 80 7.79 -2.05 -7.92
N VAL A 81 8.22 -1.29 -8.94
CA VAL A 81 7.92 0.15 -9.04
C VAL A 81 6.54 0.32 -9.66
N TYR A 82 5.64 1.03 -8.96
CA TYR A 82 4.33 1.38 -9.50
C TYR A 82 4.47 2.46 -10.61
N PRO A 83 4.02 2.19 -11.85
CA PRO A 83 4.10 3.16 -12.94
C PRO A 83 2.93 4.15 -12.83
N THR A 84 3.19 5.45 -12.67
CA THR A 84 2.16 6.49 -12.74
C THR A 84 1.76 6.81 -14.18
N GLY A 85 0.53 7.33 -14.39
CA GLY A 85 0.02 7.71 -15.70
C GLY A 85 -0.34 6.50 -16.59
N ASN A 86 -0.41 6.70 -17.89
CA ASN A 86 -0.84 5.67 -18.85
C ASN A 86 0.12 4.47 -18.93
N LEU A 87 -0.43 3.26 -18.93
CA LEU A 87 0.32 2.06 -19.31
C LEU A 87 0.71 2.13 -20.79
N LYS A 88 1.99 1.89 -21.09
CA LYS A 88 2.48 1.80 -22.48
C LYS A 88 2.22 0.43 -23.11
N SER A 89 2.07 -0.60 -22.29
CA SER A 89 1.79 -1.98 -22.68
C SER A 89 1.09 -2.71 -21.53
N PRO A 90 0.40 -3.83 -21.77
CA PRO A 90 -0.09 -4.70 -20.71
C PRO A 90 1.02 -5.08 -19.72
N PRO A 91 0.72 -5.22 -18.42
CA PRO A 91 1.71 -5.65 -17.43
C PRO A 91 2.28 -7.04 -17.75
N ALA A 92 3.58 -7.21 -17.53
CA ALA A 92 4.23 -8.51 -17.68
C ALA A 92 3.77 -9.49 -16.59
N LYS A 93 3.91 -10.81 -16.84
CA LYS A 93 3.54 -11.84 -15.85
C LYS A 93 4.18 -11.56 -14.50
N ASN A 94 3.35 -11.62 -13.44
CA ASN A 94 3.72 -11.36 -12.05
C ASN A 94 4.21 -9.92 -11.76
N PHE A 95 3.95 -8.98 -12.66
CA PHE A 95 4.17 -7.57 -12.38
C PHE A 95 2.91 -6.99 -11.74
N ASP A 96 2.91 -6.95 -10.42
CA ASP A 96 1.76 -6.56 -9.58
C ASP A 96 2.18 -5.53 -8.52
N PRO A 97 2.66 -4.34 -8.89
CA PRO A 97 3.18 -3.35 -7.94
C PRO A 97 2.12 -2.93 -6.92
N GLY A 98 2.34 -3.25 -5.65
CA GLY A 98 1.43 -3.01 -4.54
C GLY A 98 0.61 -4.23 -4.09
N ARG A 99 0.58 -5.36 -4.83
CA ARG A 99 -0.04 -6.61 -4.34
C ARG A 99 0.77 -7.31 -3.25
N VAL A 100 2.08 -7.08 -3.19
CA VAL A 100 2.93 -7.54 -2.08
C VAL A 100 2.69 -6.64 -0.87
N ARG A 101 2.08 -7.18 0.19
CA ARG A 101 1.61 -6.41 1.35
C ARG A 101 2.05 -7.08 2.65
N ASN A 102 2.85 -6.39 3.45
CA ASN A 102 3.11 -6.83 4.81
C ASN A 102 1.87 -6.54 5.67
N GLU A 103 1.06 -7.54 5.91
CA GLU A 103 -0.22 -7.41 6.60
C GLU A 103 -0.05 -6.87 8.02
N THR A 104 0.99 -7.29 8.74
CA THR A 104 1.28 -6.81 10.08
C THR A 104 1.50 -5.29 10.11
N PHE A 105 2.12 -4.73 9.06
CA PHE A 105 2.27 -3.28 8.93
C PHE A 105 0.90 -2.59 8.80
N PHE A 106 0.03 -3.09 7.94
CA PHE A 106 -1.30 -2.50 7.75
C PHE A 106 -2.19 -2.66 8.99
N MET A 107 -2.14 -3.81 9.65
CA MET A 107 -2.82 -4.00 10.94
C MET A 107 -2.35 -3.01 12.00
N LYS A 108 -1.04 -2.71 12.03
CA LYS A 108 -0.46 -1.74 12.97
C LYS A 108 -0.95 -0.33 12.72
N VAL A 109 -1.11 0.06 11.45
CA VAL A 109 -1.54 1.40 11.05
C VAL A 109 -3.05 1.57 11.16
N TYR A 110 -3.82 0.62 10.63
CA TYR A 110 -5.28 0.76 10.44
C TYR A 110 -6.11 0.10 11.52
N GLY A 111 -5.58 -0.92 12.18
CA GLY A 111 -6.24 -1.73 13.20
C GLY A 111 -6.15 -3.23 12.89
N SER A 112 -6.02 -4.06 13.91
CA SER A 112 -5.83 -5.51 13.80
C SER A 112 -7.12 -6.32 13.98
N THR A 113 -8.25 -5.65 14.18
CA THR A 113 -9.57 -6.29 14.31
C THR A 113 -10.63 -5.44 13.58
N GLU A 114 -11.71 -6.09 13.14
CA GLU A 114 -12.84 -5.41 12.52
C GLU A 114 -13.38 -4.25 13.38
N LYS A 115 -13.48 -4.46 14.69
CA LYS A 115 -13.92 -3.45 15.65
C LYS A 115 -13.01 -2.23 15.64
N GLN A 116 -11.69 -2.42 15.69
CA GLN A 116 -10.72 -1.32 15.69
C GLN A 116 -10.77 -0.52 14.39
N VAL A 117 -10.88 -1.19 13.24
CA VAL A 117 -11.00 -0.51 11.95
C VAL A 117 -12.35 0.21 11.84
N SER A 118 -13.46 -0.46 12.20
CA SER A 118 -14.81 0.12 12.13
C SER A 118 -14.95 1.41 12.95
N GLN A 119 -14.24 1.51 14.08
CA GLN A 119 -14.22 2.74 14.93
C GLN A 119 -13.51 3.92 14.26
N ARG A 120 -12.69 3.66 13.22
CA ARG A 120 -11.94 4.68 12.47
C ARG A 120 -12.57 4.99 11.11
N LEU A 121 -13.74 4.42 10.80
CA LEU A 121 -14.46 4.72 9.58
C LEU A 121 -15.37 5.93 9.78
N THR A 122 -15.50 6.71 8.72
CA THR A 122 -16.51 7.76 8.60
C THR A 122 -17.34 7.56 7.35
N GLU A 123 -18.56 8.10 7.33
CA GLU A 123 -19.39 8.09 6.14
C GLU A 123 -19.14 9.35 5.33
N ILE A 124 -18.98 9.19 4.02
CA ILE A 124 -18.93 10.27 3.05
C ILE A 124 -19.97 10.05 1.95
N THR A 125 -20.36 11.12 1.25
CA THR A 125 -21.18 11.02 0.04
C THR A 125 -20.29 10.99 -1.19
N TRP A 126 -20.33 9.86 -1.90
CA TRP A 126 -19.57 9.67 -3.13
C TRP A 126 -20.27 10.32 -4.30
N CYS A 127 -19.58 11.21 -5.04
CA CYS A 127 -20.04 11.96 -6.19
C CYS A 127 -21.47 12.51 -5.99
N PRO A 128 -21.64 13.52 -5.08
CA PRO A 128 -22.98 13.97 -4.65
C PRO A 128 -23.92 14.41 -5.78
N LYS A 129 -23.39 14.97 -6.88
CA LYS A 129 -24.19 15.42 -8.03
C LYS A 129 -24.55 14.27 -8.97
N LEU A 130 -23.60 13.37 -9.25
CA LEU A 130 -23.76 12.32 -10.25
C LEU A 130 -24.32 11.03 -9.67
N VAL A 131 -23.99 10.69 -8.42
CA VAL A 131 -24.26 9.38 -7.79
C VAL A 131 -25.00 9.51 -6.47
N GLY A 132 -24.46 10.25 -5.50
CA GLY A 132 -25.06 10.47 -4.18
C GLY A 132 -25.00 9.26 -3.24
N GLN A 133 -24.17 8.23 -3.53
CA GLN A 133 -24.08 7.02 -2.71
C GLN A 133 -23.31 7.29 -1.42
N LYS A 134 -23.86 6.82 -0.28
CA LYS A 134 -23.15 6.83 1.01
C LYS A 134 -22.17 5.67 1.09
N ILE A 135 -20.93 5.95 1.49
CA ILE A 135 -19.86 4.97 1.64
C ILE A 135 -19.08 5.22 2.92
N ARG A 136 -18.53 4.15 3.51
CA ARG A 136 -17.71 4.22 4.72
C ARG A 136 -16.24 4.04 4.35
N ILE A 137 -15.40 4.96 4.77
CA ILE A 137 -13.96 4.97 4.48
C ILE A 137 -13.17 5.33 5.74
N THR A 138 -11.93 4.88 5.87
CA THR A 138 -11.10 5.18 7.04
C THR A 138 -10.67 6.65 7.08
N THR A 139 -10.60 7.20 8.30
CA THR A 139 -10.04 8.53 8.57
C THR A 139 -8.52 8.51 8.73
N VAL A 140 -7.92 7.32 8.85
CA VAL A 140 -6.47 7.14 8.99
C VAL A 140 -5.75 7.78 7.80
N ASN A 141 -4.66 8.51 8.05
CA ASN A 141 -3.89 9.25 7.05
C ASN A 141 -4.71 10.25 6.20
N GLY A 142 -5.90 10.65 6.67
CA GLY A 142 -6.79 11.58 5.97
C GLY A 142 -7.34 11.02 4.66
N ILE A 143 -7.49 9.70 4.55
CA ILE A 143 -8.01 9.02 3.35
C ILE A 143 -9.42 9.46 3.01
N ASP A 144 -10.28 9.66 4.02
CA ASP A 144 -11.63 10.22 3.88
C ASP A 144 -11.62 11.56 3.16
N LYS A 145 -10.75 12.48 3.59
CA LYS A 145 -10.62 13.82 2.99
C LYS A 145 -10.11 13.73 1.55
N LYS A 146 -9.15 12.84 1.27
CA LYS A 146 -8.62 12.61 -0.08
C LYS A 146 -9.69 12.04 -1.00
N LEU A 147 -10.45 11.05 -0.53
CA LEU A 147 -11.53 10.46 -1.32
C LEU A 147 -12.66 11.47 -1.59
N VAL A 148 -12.97 12.38 -0.65
CA VAL A 148 -13.89 13.50 -0.87
C VAL A 148 -13.38 14.44 -1.97
N GLN A 149 -12.07 14.73 -2.05
CA GLN A 149 -11.52 15.56 -3.13
C GLN A 149 -11.61 14.85 -4.49
N ILE A 150 -11.23 13.57 -4.55
CA ILE A 150 -11.41 12.74 -5.76
C ILE A 150 -12.87 12.74 -6.21
N SER A 151 -13.79 12.51 -5.26
CA SER A 151 -15.23 12.52 -5.50
C SER A 151 -15.71 13.83 -6.12
N LYS A 152 -15.26 14.97 -5.58
CA LYS A 152 -15.59 16.30 -6.11
C LYS A 152 -15.07 16.51 -7.52
N GLU A 153 -13.81 16.13 -7.78
CA GLU A 153 -13.22 16.27 -9.12
C GLU A 153 -13.93 15.39 -10.15
N LEU A 154 -14.31 14.16 -9.79
CA LEU A 154 -15.05 13.25 -10.66
C LEU A 154 -16.50 13.69 -10.89
N ASP A 155 -17.10 14.36 -9.91
CA ASP A 155 -18.49 14.84 -9.94
C ASP A 155 -18.73 15.96 -10.98
N GLU A 156 -17.66 16.59 -11.47
CA GLU A 156 -17.70 17.58 -12.56
C GLU A 156 -17.66 16.93 -13.97
N HIS A 157 -17.65 15.57 -14.06
CA HIS A 157 -17.50 14.82 -15.29
C HIS A 157 -18.69 13.87 -15.53
N PRO A 158 -19.85 14.38 -16.04
CA PRO A 158 -21.06 13.57 -16.25
C PRO A 158 -20.85 12.34 -17.14
N GLU A 159 -19.92 12.42 -18.09
CA GLU A 159 -19.56 11.31 -19.00
C GLU A 159 -18.95 10.10 -18.27
N LEU A 160 -18.43 10.30 -17.04
CA LEU A 160 -17.84 9.25 -16.22
C LEU A 160 -18.88 8.54 -15.33
N LYS A 161 -20.12 9.06 -15.23
CA LYS A 161 -21.15 8.57 -14.30
C LYS A 161 -21.28 7.05 -14.29
N LYS A 162 -21.28 6.41 -15.47
CA LYS A 162 -21.45 4.95 -15.58
C LYS A 162 -20.37 4.14 -14.85
N TYR A 163 -19.15 4.68 -14.70
CA TYR A 163 -18.06 4.03 -13.97
C TYR A 163 -18.14 4.29 -12.46
N LEU A 164 -18.85 5.32 -12.04
CA LEU A 164 -18.89 5.83 -10.66
C LEU A 164 -20.13 5.37 -9.90
N THR A 165 -21.18 4.92 -10.59
CA THR A 165 -22.41 4.36 -9.97
C THR A 165 -22.19 2.92 -9.53
N ASN A 166 -23.01 2.43 -8.60
CA ASN A 166 -23.00 1.03 -8.14
C ASN A 166 -21.59 0.55 -7.77
N ILE A 167 -20.90 1.32 -6.92
CA ILE A 167 -19.55 0.96 -6.46
C ILE A 167 -19.57 -0.40 -5.78
N GLY A 168 -18.52 -1.21 -6.00
CA GLY A 168 -18.38 -2.55 -5.44
C GLY A 168 -18.14 -2.57 -3.94
N GLY A 169 -17.68 -1.44 -3.36
CA GLY A 169 -17.52 -1.28 -1.93
C GLY A 169 -16.22 -0.60 -1.51
N THR A 170 -16.13 -0.29 -0.20
CA THR A 170 -14.94 0.33 0.41
C THR A 170 -14.43 -0.48 1.60
N PHE A 171 -15.31 -0.85 2.53
CA PHE A 171 -14.96 -1.60 3.72
C PHE A 171 -15.68 -2.95 3.76
N ALA A 172 -14.90 -4.01 3.93
CA ALA A 172 -15.38 -5.37 4.19
C ALA A 172 -14.29 -6.14 4.93
N TRP A 173 -14.53 -6.52 6.18
CA TRP A 173 -13.60 -7.33 6.97
C TRP A 173 -13.64 -8.77 6.47
N ARG A 174 -12.70 -9.15 5.63
CA ARG A 174 -12.63 -10.48 5.01
C ARG A 174 -11.24 -10.80 4.49
N ASN A 175 -10.96 -12.06 4.31
CA ASN A 175 -9.79 -12.51 3.57
C ASN A 175 -10.01 -12.43 2.05
N ILE A 176 -8.93 -12.41 1.31
CA ILE A 176 -8.92 -12.62 -0.14
C ILE A 176 -9.37 -14.07 -0.39
N ALA A 177 -10.32 -14.27 -1.29
CA ALA A 177 -10.86 -15.58 -1.58
C ALA A 177 -9.76 -16.62 -1.89
N GLY A 178 -9.82 -17.77 -1.19
CA GLY A 178 -8.84 -18.86 -1.32
C GLY A 178 -7.49 -18.62 -0.61
N THR A 179 -7.40 -17.62 0.26
CA THR A 179 -6.16 -17.31 1.02
C THR A 179 -6.46 -16.96 2.47
N ASP A 180 -5.44 -17.00 3.34
CA ASP A 180 -5.52 -16.52 4.72
C ASP A 180 -5.17 -15.02 4.86
N ARG A 181 -4.87 -14.34 3.76
CA ARG A 181 -4.49 -12.92 3.73
C ARG A 181 -5.70 -12.01 3.75
N HIS A 182 -5.68 -10.99 4.58
CA HIS A 182 -6.74 -9.96 4.57
C HIS A 182 -6.78 -9.21 3.23
N SER A 183 -8.00 -9.01 2.74
CA SER A 183 -8.24 -8.02 1.69
C SER A 183 -7.95 -6.63 2.23
N MET A 184 -7.43 -5.72 1.39
CA MET A 184 -7.19 -4.33 1.82
C MET A 184 -8.50 -3.57 2.09
N HIS A 185 -9.63 -4.08 1.64
CA HIS A 185 -10.95 -3.63 2.07
C HIS A 185 -11.16 -3.79 3.58
N SER A 186 -10.52 -4.77 4.22
CA SER A 186 -10.57 -4.94 5.69
C SER A 186 -10.05 -3.73 6.45
N PHE A 187 -9.20 -2.93 5.84
CA PHE A 187 -8.64 -1.72 6.45
C PHE A 187 -9.40 -0.43 6.09
N GLY A 188 -10.44 -0.53 5.26
CA GLY A 188 -11.22 0.63 4.82
C GLY A 188 -10.43 1.67 4.04
N MET A 189 -9.33 1.27 3.38
CA MET A 189 -8.42 2.16 2.64
C MET A 189 -8.52 2.03 1.12
N THR A 190 -9.56 1.34 0.66
CA THR A 190 -9.79 1.02 -0.76
C THR A 190 -11.17 1.46 -1.20
N ILE A 191 -11.35 1.55 -2.51
CA ILE A 191 -12.65 1.64 -3.16
C ILE A 191 -12.65 0.82 -4.44
N ASP A 192 -13.69 -0.01 -4.60
CA ASP A 192 -14.01 -0.64 -5.87
C ASP A 192 -15.11 0.17 -6.56
N ILE A 193 -14.79 0.75 -7.72
CA ILE A 193 -15.77 1.45 -8.54
C ILE A 193 -16.68 0.45 -9.26
N ASN A 194 -17.57 0.92 -10.17
CA ASN A 194 -18.60 0.09 -10.77
C ASN A 194 -18.05 -1.18 -11.43
N THR A 195 -18.37 -2.34 -10.84
CA THR A 195 -17.92 -3.66 -11.30
C THR A 195 -18.45 -4.04 -12.69
N ALA A 196 -19.63 -3.54 -13.09
CA ALA A 196 -20.20 -3.82 -14.41
C ALA A 196 -19.38 -3.23 -15.57
N TYR A 197 -18.61 -2.18 -15.31
CA TYR A 197 -17.72 -1.53 -16.28
C TYR A 197 -16.24 -1.82 -16.03
N SER A 198 -15.95 -2.79 -15.16
CA SER A 198 -14.59 -3.17 -14.78
C SER A 198 -14.24 -4.56 -15.29
N ASP A 199 -12.97 -4.90 -15.24
CA ASP A 199 -12.43 -6.20 -15.61
C ASP A 199 -11.57 -6.73 -14.48
N TYR A 200 -11.67 -8.04 -14.22
CA TYR A 200 -10.92 -8.73 -13.18
C TYR A 200 -10.28 -9.98 -13.74
N TRP A 201 -9.04 -10.24 -13.41
CA TRP A 201 -8.26 -11.33 -14.00
C TRP A 201 -8.90 -12.71 -13.82
N GLN A 202 -9.51 -12.98 -12.64
CA GLN A 202 -10.19 -14.27 -12.40
C GLN A 202 -11.41 -14.45 -13.28
N TRP A 203 -12.12 -13.36 -13.64
CA TRP A 203 -13.21 -13.44 -14.60
C TRP A 203 -12.70 -13.69 -16.02
N ALA A 204 -11.52 -13.15 -16.36
CA ALA A 204 -10.92 -13.32 -17.66
C ALA A 204 -10.45 -14.76 -17.92
N CYS A 205 -9.81 -15.39 -16.91
CA CYS A 205 -9.35 -16.78 -17.01
C CYS A 205 -10.41 -17.80 -16.57
N LYS A 206 -11.48 -17.39 -15.89
CA LYS A 206 -12.43 -18.26 -15.20
C LYS A 206 -11.76 -19.24 -14.23
N CYS A 207 -10.76 -18.77 -13.53
CA CYS A 207 -9.88 -19.53 -12.66
C CYS A 207 -9.44 -18.72 -11.43
N THR A 208 -8.82 -19.40 -10.45
CA THR A 208 -8.19 -18.78 -9.27
C THR A 208 -6.67 -19.06 -9.22
N ASN A 209 -6.11 -19.73 -10.23
CA ASN A 209 -4.70 -20.05 -10.31
C ASN A 209 -3.89 -18.81 -10.71
N GLU A 210 -3.06 -18.30 -9.83
CA GLU A 210 -2.21 -17.12 -10.08
C GLU A 210 -1.12 -17.37 -11.15
N ASP A 211 -0.82 -18.63 -11.50
CA ASP A 211 0.08 -18.97 -12.59
C ASP A 211 -0.58 -18.99 -13.97
N ALA A 212 -1.91 -18.83 -14.04
CA ALA A 212 -2.64 -18.84 -15.28
C ALA A 212 -2.18 -17.74 -16.23
N VAL A 213 -2.29 -18.00 -17.53
CA VAL A 213 -2.05 -17.02 -18.57
C VAL A 213 -3.40 -16.50 -19.07
N PHE A 214 -3.57 -15.19 -19.11
CA PHE A 214 -4.80 -14.54 -19.56
C PHE A 214 -4.48 -13.25 -20.30
N THR A 215 -5.46 -12.78 -21.06
CA THR A 215 -5.35 -11.53 -21.81
C THR A 215 -5.76 -10.36 -20.91
N TYR A 216 -4.91 -9.35 -20.82
CA TYR A 216 -5.20 -8.10 -20.13
C TYR A 216 -6.43 -7.41 -20.74
N LYS A 217 -7.30 -6.92 -19.85
CA LYS A 217 -8.49 -6.13 -20.23
C LYS A 217 -8.61 -4.92 -19.32
N ASN A 218 -9.05 -3.81 -19.91
CA ASN A 218 -9.37 -2.60 -19.16
C ASN A 218 -10.42 -1.77 -19.92
N ARG A 219 -11.42 -1.30 -19.20
CA ARG A 219 -12.44 -0.37 -19.68
C ARG A 219 -12.48 0.94 -18.90
N ILE A 220 -11.65 1.05 -17.84
CA ILE A 220 -11.62 2.24 -16.99
C ILE A 220 -10.85 3.36 -17.70
N PRO A 221 -11.45 4.55 -17.86
CA PRO A 221 -10.78 5.70 -18.46
C PRO A 221 -9.60 6.18 -17.61
N GLN A 222 -8.49 6.55 -18.27
CA GLN A 222 -7.28 7.01 -17.61
C GLN A 222 -7.53 8.26 -16.74
N ASN A 223 -8.43 9.15 -17.14
CA ASN A 223 -8.72 10.35 -16.36
C ASN A 223 -9.35 10.06 -14.98
N ILE A 224 -9.96 8.88 -14.77
CA ILE A 224 -10.34 8.41 -13.43
C ILE A 224 -9.06 8.01 -12.66
N VAL A 225 -8.20 7.21 -13.28
CA VAL A 225 -6.95 6.72 -12.66
C VAL A 225 -6.06 7.89 -12.22
N ASP A 226 -5.88 8.89 -13.09
CA ASP A 226 -5.04 10.07 -12.82
C ASP A 226 -5.50 10.84 -11.58
N ARG A 227 -6.82 10.94 -11.36
CA ARG A 227 -7.36 11.59 -10.16
C ARG A 227 -7.06 10.81 -8.89
N PHE A 228 -7.19 9.49 -8.93
CA PHE A 228 -6.85 8.66 -7.79
C PHE A 228 -5.34 8.70 -7.49
N GLU A 229 -4.48 8.58 -8.51
CA GLU A 229 -3.02 8.65 -8.36
C GLU A 229 -2.56 9.99 -7.78
N LYS A 230 -3.14 11.10 -8.22
CA LYS A 230 -2.89 12.45 -7.68
C LYS A 230 -3.03 12.51 -6.15
N TYR A 231 -3.93 11.73 -5.59
CA TYR A 231 -4.21 11.71 -4.14
C TYR A 231 -3.57 10.53 -3.40
N GLY A 232 -2.67 9.79 -4.05
CA GLY A 232 -1.89 8.72 -3.39
C GLY A 232 -2.53 7.33 -3.45
N PHE A 233 -3.51 7.11 -4.32
CA PHE A 233 -4.08 5.79 -4.55
C PHE A 233 -3.42 5.12 -5.75
N ILE A 234 -3.02 3.87 -5.59
CA ILE A 234 -2.64 3.01 -6.72
C ILE A 234 -3.89 2.36 -7.31
N TRP A 235 -3.79 1.94 -8.56
CA TRP A 235 -4.87 1.29 -9.30
C TRP A 235 -4.52 -0.16 -9.68
N GLY A 236 -5.42 -1.10 -9.36
CA GLY A 236 -5.24 -2.51 -9.65
C GLY A 236 -5.26 -2.86 -11.15
N GLY A 237 -5.67 -1.95 -12.01
CA GLY A 237 -5.55 -2.12 -13.46
C GLY A 237 -4.10 -2.08 -13.98
N LYS A 238 -3.12 -1.73 -13.15
CA LYS A 238 -1.70 -1.76 -13.48
C LYS A 238 -0.99 -3.06 -13.07
N TRP A 239 -1.75 -4.03 -12.62
CA TRP A 239 -1.25 -5.36 -12.26
C TRP A 239 -1.39 -6.34 -13.41
N TYR A 240 -0.49 -7.34 -13.49
CA TYR A 240 -0.70 -8.51 -14.33
C TYR A 240 -2.01 -9.19 -13.95
N HIS A 241 -2.21 -9.45 -12.65
CA HIS A 241 -3.47 -9.93 -12.08
C HIS A 241 -4.42 -8.74 -11.91
N PHE A 242 -4.82 -8.15 -13.03
CA PHE A 242 -5.58 -6.90 -13.05
C PHE A 242 -6.90 -6.98 -12.30
N ASP A 243 -7.15 -5.91 -11.57
CA ASP A 243 -8.40 -5.63 -10.86
C ASP A 243 -8.78 -4.18 -11.14
N THR A 244 -9.48 -3.94 -12.25
CA THR A 244 -9.63 -2.58 -12.77
C THR A 244 -10.66 -1.75 -12.02
N MET A 245 -11.47 -2.36 -11.13
CA MET A 245 -12.34 -1.61 -10.21
C MET A 245 -11.60 -1.07 -8.99
N HIS A 246 -10.48 -1.70 -8.61
CA HIS A 246 -9.81 -1.55 -7.34
C HIS A 246 -8.83 -0.38 -7.29
N PHE A 247 -9.06 0.55 -6.36
CA PHE A 247 -8.15 1.62 -5.99
C PHE A 247 -7.77 1.49 -4.52
N GLU A 248 -6.47 1.58 -4.20
CA GLU A 248 -5.92 1.34 -2.87
C GLU A 248 -4.98 2.49 -2.47
N TYR A 249 -5.18 3.08 -1.28
CA TYR A 249 -4.31 4.16 -0.81
C TYR A 249 -2.92 3.66 -0.44
N ARG A 250 -1.94 3.96 -1.27
CA ARG A 250 -0.55 3.52 -1.15
C ARG A 250 0.41 4.64 -1.61
N PRO A 251 0.42 5.79 -0.90
CA PRO A 251 1.20 6.95 -1.32
C PRO A 251 2.71 6.68 -1.34
N GLU A 252 3.17 5.72 -0.55
CA GLU A 252 4.58 5.30 -0.50
C GLU A 252 5.05 4.63 -1.79
N LEU A 253 4.14 4.14 -2.64
CA LEU A 253 4.47 3.51 -3.93
C LEU A 253 4.43 4.52 -5.09
N ILE A 254 3.80 5.67 -4.91
CA ILE A 254 3.71 6.72 -5.93
C ILE A 254 4.94 7.63 -5.82
N ASN A 255 5.57 7.93 -6.96
CA ASN A 255 6.76 8.79 -7.04
C ASN A 255 6.39 10.27 -7.14
#